data_fb3728a5e636d068b867b5cd00a08635
#
_entry.id   fb3728a5e636d068b867b5cd00a08635
#
_cell.length_a   1.000
_cell.length_b   1.000
_cell.length_c   1.000
_cell.angle_alpha   90.00
_cell.angle_beta   90.00
_cell.angle_gamma   90.00
#
_symmetry.space_group_name_H-M   'P 1'
#
loop_
_entity.id
_entity.type
_entity.pdbx_description
1 polymer ?
#
loop_
_entity_poly.entity_id
_entity_poly.type
_entity_poly.pdbx_seq_one_letter_code
_entity_poly.pdbx_strand_id
1 'polypeptide(L)'
;VVLYNNNIYGMTGGQFSPLTPTNSRATTAQYGTVDRPFDVAELAKGAGATFVARSTTYHAQQLEDVIKQGIEHQGLSVIEAVTACPISYGRQNKLGSAGNMVKWQRDHGVMLAAYEKMTPEQKEGKFPIGVLYKTEAPEYAAAYDKIIEQAQAKKGAK
;
A
#
# COMPACT_ATOMS: atom_id res chain seq x y z
N VAL A 1 4.92 -0.43 8.37
CA VAL A 1 4.19 -1.55 7.72
C VAL A 1 4.48 -1.54 6.23
N VAL A 2 4.86 -2.70 5.64
CA VAL A 2 4.92 -2.89 4.18
C VAL A 2 3.83 -3.90 3.80
N LEU A 3 2.88 -3.46 2.99
CA LEU A 3 1.75 -4.26 2.51
C LEU A 3 2.03 -4.71 1.08
N TYR A 4 2.15 -6.02 0.86
CA TYR A 4 2.27 -6.59 -0.48
C TYR A 4 0.90 -6.80 -1.10
N ASN A 5 0.52 -5.92 -2.05
CA ASN A 5 -0.73 -6.01 -2.77
C ASN A 5 -0.55 -6.76 -4.10
N ASN A 6 -0.96 -8.01 -4.14
CA ASN A 6 -0.98 -8.83 -5.36
C ASN A 6 -2.40 -9.13 -5.87
N ASN A 7 -3.38 -8.35 -5.39
CA ASN A 7 -4.80 -8.41 -5.73
C ASN A 7 -5.53 -9.71 -5.32
N ILE A 8 -4.90 -10.61 -4.53
CA ILE A 8 -5.52 -11.89 -4.18
C ILE A 8 -4.84 -12.51 -2.95
N TYR A 9 -5.53 -13.37 -2.20
CA TYR A 9 -4.90 -14.25 -1.22
C TYR A 9 -4.31 -15.48 -1.93
N GLY A 10 -3.10 -15.32 -2.49
CA GLY A 10 -2.49 -16.34 -3.34
C GLY A 10 -2.09 -17.61 -2.59
N MET A 11 -1.45 -17.49 -1.41
CA MET A 11 -0.91 -18.60 -0.64
C MET A 11 -1.99 -19.58 -0.14
N THR A 12 -3.14 -19.08 0.24
CA THR A 12 -4.22 -19.86 0.85
C THR A 12 -5.19 -20.49 -0.14
N GLY A 13 -4.97 -20.31 -1.46
CA GLY A 13 -5.74 -20.95 -2.49
C GLY A 13 -6.44 -20.01 -3.48
N GLY A 14 -6.11 -18.74 -3.49
CA GLY A 14 -6.58 -17.79 -4.50
C GLY A 14 -7.96 -17.19 -4.21
N GLN A 15 -8.29 -16.95 -2.95
CA GLN A 15 -9.50 -16.24 -2.55
C GLN A 15 -9.40 -14.76 -2.91
N PHE A 16 -10.52 -14.10 -3.21
CA PHE A 16 -10.51 -12.66 -3.35
C PHE A 16 -10.24 -11.97 -2.01
N SER A 17 -9.58 -10.82 -2.08
CA SER A 17 -9.24 -9.97 -0.94
C SER A 17 -9.98 -8.64 -1.04
N PRO A 18 -10.00 -7.82 0.02
CA PRO A 18 -10.51 -6.45 -0.06
C PRO A 18 -9.80 -5.55 -1.10
N LEU A 19 -8.66 -5.99 -1.63
CA LEU A 19 -7.89 -5.27 -2.65
C LEU A 19 -8.10 -5.84 -4.07
N THR A 20 -8.90 -6.90 -4.21
CA THR A 20 -9.18 -7.51 -5.52
C THR A 20 -10.03 -6.54 -6.34
N PRO A 21 -9.59 -6.15 -7.55
CA PRO A 21 -10.34 -5.23 -8.40
C PRO A 21 -11.74 -5.78 -8.75
N THR A 22 -12.72 -4.89 -8.83
CA THR A 22 -14.08 -5.23 -9.24
C THR A 22 -14.09 -6.01 -10.57
N ASN A 23 -14.96 -6.97 -10.72
CA ASN A 23 -15.08 -7.90 -11.85
C ASN A 23 -13.91 -8.90 -12.00
N SER A 24 -12.90 -8.87 -11.12
CA SER A 24 -11.83 -9.87 -11.16
C SER A 24 -12.28 -11.21 -10.61
N ARG A 25 -11.78 -12.28 -11.23
CA ARG A 25 -12.06 -13.65 -10.82
C ARG A 25 -11.09 -14.14 -9.75
N ALA A 26 -11.62 -14.91 -8.82
CA ALA A 26 -10.89 -15.60 -7.75
C ALA A 26 -11.55 -16.95 -7.46
N THR A 27 -10.93 -17.81 -6.67
CA THR A 27 -11.53 -19.12 -6.29
C THR A 27 -12.85 -18.94 -5.53
N THR A 28 -12.99 -17.87 -4.76
CA THR A 28 -14.23 -17.53 -4.03
C THR A 28 -15.11 -16.54 -4.80
N ALA A 29 -14.75 -16.16 -6.02
CA ALA A 29 -15.51 -15.25 -6.89
C ALA A 29 -15.37 -15.69 -8.36
N GLN A 30 -15.93 -16.84 -8.71
CA GLN A 30 -15.74 -17.48 -10.04
C GLN A 30 -16.32 -16.66 -11.19
N TYR A 31 -17.35 -15.87 -10.92
CA TYR A 31 -18.01 -14.98 -11.91
C TYR A 31 -17.51 -13.53 -11.86
N GLY A 32 -16.57 -13.23 -10.97
CA GLY A 32 -16.05 -11.90 -10.71
C GLY A 32 -16.58 -11.31 -9.40
N THR A 33 -15.78 -10.41 -8.80
CA THR A 33 -16.15 -9.68 -7.60
C THR A 33 -17.07 -8.52 -7.95
N VAL A 34 -17.98 -8.18 -7.04
CA VAL A 34 -18.82 -6.97 -7.13
C VAL A 34 -18.35 -5.88 -6.17
N ASP A 35 -17.48 -6.25 -5.24
CA ASP A 35 -16.99 -5.35 -4.21
C ASP A 35 -16.09 -4.26 -4.83
N ARG A 36 -16.16 -3.06 -4.24
CA ARG A 36 -15.23 -1.99 -4.52
C ARG A 36 -13.95 -2.23 -3.74
N PRO A 37 -12.77 -2.30 -4.38
CA PRO A 37 -11.53 -2.51 -3.66
C PRO A 37 -11.21 -1.33 -2.73
N PHE A 38 -10.56 -1.62 -1.61
CA PHE A 38 -10.05 -0.58 -0.71
C PHE A 38 -8.92 0.21 -1.37
N ASP A 39 -8.90 1.50 -1.17
CA ASP A 39 -7.68 2.29 -1.37
C ASP A 39 -6.85 2.24 -0.08
N VAL A 40 -5.73 1.51 -0.14
CA VAL A 40 -4.83 1.32 1.01
C VAL A 40 -4.29 2.65 1.52
N ALA A 41 -4.01 3.60 0.62
CA ALA A 41 -3.47 4.89 1.02
C ALA A 41 -4.49 5.72 1.81
N GLU A 42 -5.73 5.78 1.35
CA GLU A 42 -6.80 6.50 2.05
C GLU A 42 -7.17 5.80 3.36
N LEU A 43 -7.21 4.47 3.38
CA LEU A 43 -7.45 3.70 4.60
C LEU A 43 -6.35 3.96 5.64
N ALA A 44 -5.09 3.94 5.23
CA ALA A 44 -3.97 4.20 6.13
C ALA A 44 -3.98 5.61 6.71
N LYS A 45 -4.28 6.63 5.87
CA LYS A 45 -4.47 8.03 6.34
C LYS A 45 -5.60 8.12 7.36
N GLY A 46 -6.76 7.52 7.06
CA GLY A 46 -7.90 7.51 7.97
C GLY A 46 -7.62 6.79 9.29
N ALA A 47 -6.72 5.82 9.28
CA ALA A 47 -6.23 5.12 10.47
C ALA A 47 -5.13 5.87 11.25
N GLY A 48 -4.73 7.06 10.80
CA GLY A 48 -3.74 7.89 11.48
C GLY A 48 -2.29 7.64 11.08
N ALA A 49 -2.03 6.98 9.94
CA ALA A 49 -0.67 6.87 9.42
C ALA A 49 -0.14 8.27 9.05
N THR A 50 1.10 8.54 9.45
CA THR A 50 1.78 9.82 9.23
C THR A 50 2.71 9.80 8.03
N PHE A 51 3.02 8.62 7.51
CA PHE A 51 3.72 8.41 6.25
C PHE A 51 3.02 7.32 5.43
N VAL A 52 2.57 7.66 4.23
CA VAL A 52 1.93 6.71 3.32
C VAL A 52 2.58 6.80 1.96
N ALA A 53 3.04 5.68 1.44
CA ALA A 53 3.67 5.58 0.13
C ALA A 53 3.13 4.38 -0.65
N ARG A 54 3.24 4.45 -1.98
CA ARG A 54 2.94 3.34 -2.89
C ARG A 54 4.07 3.21 -3.91
N SER A 55 4.47 1.99 -4.20
CA SER A 55 5.33 1.68 -5.32
C SER A 55 4.99 0.31 -5.88
N THR A 56 5.72 -0.13 -6.88
CA THR A 56 5.50 -1.43 -7.52
C THR A 56 6.79 -2.23 -7.58
N THR A 57 6.69 -3.54 -7.77
CA THR A 57 7.88 -4.39 -7.94
C THR A 57 8.62 -4.14 -9.26
N TYR A 58 7.99 -3.49 -10.25
CA TYR A 58 8.70 -3.00 -11.43
C TYR A 58 9.62 -1.83 -11.09
N HIS A 59 9.17 -0.88 -10.27
CA HIS A 59 9.93 0.30 -9.85
C HIS A 59 10.76 0.00 -8.60
N ALA A 60 11.61 -1.03 -8.68
CA ALA A 60 12.31 -1.60 -7.52
C ALA A 60 13.15 -0.57 -6.76
N GLN A 61 13.89 0.30 -7.47
CA GLN A 61 14.69 1.35 -6.83
C GLN A 61 13.80 2.34 -6.05
N GLN A 62 12.69 2.77 -6.65
CA GLN A 62 11.76 3.67 -5.97
C GLN A 62 11.06 2.98 -4.78
N LEU A 63 10.77 1.66 -4.89
CA LEU A 63 10.22 0.89 -3.78
C LEU A 63 11.20 0.83 -2.60
N GLU A 64 12.47 0.59 -2.88
CA GLU A 64 13.55 0.64 -1.88
C GLU A 64 13.61 2.01 -1.21
N ASP A 65 13.60 3.09 -2.00
CA ASP A 65 13.69 4.47 -1.50
C ASP A 65 12.51 4.83 -0.58
N VAL A 66 11.27 4.47 -0.94
CA VAL A 66 10.11 4.77 -0.08
C VAL A 66 10.06 3.89 1.17
N ILE A 67 10.55 2.64 1.11
CA ILE A 67 10.69 1.79 2.30
C ILE A 67 11.72 2.39 3.25
N LYS A 68 12.88 2.82 2.75
CA LYS A 68 13.90 3.49 3.55
C LYS A 68 13.36 4.74 4.24
N GLN A 69 12.68 5.62 3.48
CA GLN A 69 12.05 6.80 4.04
C GLN A 69 11.00 6.43 5.12
N GLY A 70 10.23 5.37 4.91
CA GLY A 70 9.25 4.92 5.88
C GLY A 70 9.86 4.33 7.16
N ILE A 71 11.07 3.74 7.09
CA ILE A 71 11.83 3.28 8.26
C ILE A 71 12.41 4.47 9.04
N GLU A 72 12.92 5.47 8.33
CA GLU A 72 13.50 6.68 8.92
C GLU A 72 12.43 7.64 9.50
N HIS A 73 11.18 7.51 9.07
CA HIS A 73 10.08 8.35 9.52
C HIS A 73 9.66 8.03 10.96
N GLN A 74 9.51 9.06 11.78
CA GLN A 74 9.00 8.95 13.16
C GLN A 74 7.47 8.97 13.13
N GLY A 75 6.85 7.83 13.39
CA GLY A 75 5.41 7.65 13.37
C GLY A 75 4.97 6.37 12.64
N LEU A 76 3.68 6.24 12.36
CA LEU A 76 3.16 5.10 11.63
C LEU A 76 3.39 5.28 10.13
N SER A 77 4.24 4.42 9.57
CA SER A 77 4.49 4.35 8.12
C SER A 77 3.79 3.15 7.50
N VAL A 78 3.05 3.39 6.41
CA VAL A 78 2.39 2.35 5.61
C VAL A 78 2.83 2.49 4.15
N ILE A 79 3.45 1.45 3.62
CA ILE A 79 3.93 1.39 2.24
C ILE A 79 3.18 0.27 1.51
N GLU A 80 2.44 0.60 0.46
CA GLU A 80 1.83 -0.37 -0.43
C GLU A 80 2.81 -0.72 -1.55
N ALA A 81 3.26 -1.98 -1.55
CA ALA A 81 4.06 -2.56 -2.62
C ALA A 81 3.15 -3.34 -3.57
N VAL A 82 2.79 -2.74 -4.71
CA VAL A 82 2.01 -3.42 -5.74
C VAL A 82 2.87 -4.51 -6.38
N THR A 83 2.41 -5.75 -6.25
CA THR A 83 3.12 -6.94 -6.73
C THR A 83 2.28 -7.71 -7.73
N ALA A 84 2.76 -8.86 -8.18
CA ALA A 84 2.02 -9.73 -9.09
C ALA A 84 1.86 -11.13 -8.50
N CYS A 85 0.68 -11.71 -8.66
CA CYS A 85 0.45 -13.14 -8.43
C CYS A 85 0.09 -13.82 -9.76
N PRO A 86 1.08 -14.31 -10.54
CA PRO A 86 0.80 -14.89 -11.86
C PRO A 86 -0.07 -16.14 -11.81
N ILE A 87 0.04 -16.92 -10.76
CA ILE A 87 -0.65 -18.21 -10.62
C ILE A 87 -2.11 -18.01 -10.23
N SER A 88 -2.37 -17.43 -9.06
CA SER A 88 -3.75 -17.39 -8.54
C SER A 88 -4.58 -16.23 -9.13
N TYR A 89 -3.95 -15.10 -9.46
CA TYR A 89 -4.64 -13.95 -10.04
C TYR A 89 -4.50 -13.88 -11.56
N GLY A 90 -3.27 -13.95 -12.05
CA GLY A 90 -2.97 -13.78 -13.47
C GLY A 90 -3.65 -14.80 -14.37
N ARG A 91 -3.61 -16.08 -14.00
CA ARG A 91 -4.28 -17.17 -14.78
C ARG A 91 -5.80 -17.01 -14.82
N GLN A 92 -6.43 -16.78 -13.66
CA GLN A 92 -7.89 -16.64 -13.58
C GLN A 92 -8.41 -15.44 -14.35
N ASN A 93 -7.62 -14.37 -14.41
CA ASN A 93 -7.98 -13.12 -15.08
C ASN A 93 -7.36 -12.98 -16.49
N LYS A 94 -6.69 -14.02 -17.00
CA LYS A 94 -6.09 -14.06 -18.35
C LYS A 94 -5.11 -12.90 -18.63
N LEU A 95 -4.29 -12.54 -17.63
CA LEU A 95 -3.37 -11.40 -17.71
C LEU A 95 -2.04 -11.72 -18.44
N GLY A 96 -1.95 -12.89 -19.05
CA GLY A 96 -0.78 -13.33 -19.79
C GLY A 96 0.35 -13.84 -18.90
N SER A 97 1.60 -13.57 -19.28
CA SER A 97 2.78 -14.02 -18.55
C SER A 97 3.04 -13.17 -17.30
N ALA A 98 3.86 -13.70 -16.38
CA ALA A 98 4.35 -12.93 -15.24
C ALA A 98 5.05 -11.62 -15.69
N GLY A 99 5.82 -11.68 -16.79
CA GLY A 99 6.46 -10.50 -17.38
C GLY A 99 5.46 -9.44 -17.87
N ASN A 100 4.31 -9.87 -18.40
CA ASN A 100 3.25 -8.92 -18.80
C ASN A 100 2.65 -8.22 -17.59
N MET A 101 2.43 -8.91 -16.49
CA MET A 101 1.91 -8.31 -15.26
C MET A 101 2.90 -7.28 -14.66
N VAL A 102 4.19 -7.55 -14.73
CA VAL A 102 5.22 -6.60 -14.29
C VAL A 102 5.31 -5.39 -15.24
N LYS A 103 5.20 -5.60 -16.56
CA LYS A 103 5.12 -4.49 -17.52
C LYS A 103 3.88 -3.63 -17.31
N TRP A 104 2.75 -4.26 -16.96
CA TRP A 104 1.54 -3.52 -16.61
C TRP A 104 1.77 -2.53 -15.46
N GLN A 105 2.54 -2.93 -14.43
CA GLN A 105 2.91 -2.03 -13.34
C GLN A 105 3.68 -0.80 -13.84
N ARG A 106 4.61 -1.00 -14.80
CA ARG A 106 5.35 0.10 -15.45
C ARG A 106 4.41 1.09 -16.13
N ASP A 107 3.45 0.56 -16.85
CA ASP A 107 2.60 1.36 -17.75
C ASP A 107 1.47 2.08 -16.98
N HIS A 108 1.13 1.61 -15.77
CA HIS A 108 0.02 2.14 -14.98
C HIS A 108 0.46 2.85 -13.69
N GLY A 109 1.63 2.55 -13.14
CA GLY A 109 2.21 3.29 -12.01
C GLY A 109 2.84 4.60 -12.48
N VAL A 110 2.31 5.73 -12.02
CA VAL A 110 2.75 7.07 -12.41
C VAL A 110 3.23 7.84 -11.19
N MET A 111 4.40 8.48 -11.28
CA MET A 111 4.90 9.34 -10.20
C MET A 111 3.85 10.39 -9.80
N LEU A 112 3.61 10.55 -8.49
CA LEU A 112 2.57 11.43 -7.95
C LEU A 112 2.58 12.83 -8.59
N ALA A 113 3.73 13.47 -8.69
CA ALA A 113 3.85 14.81 -9.27
C ALA A 113 3.42 14.91 -10.75
N ALA A 114 3.53 13.80 -11.50
CA ALA A 114 3.03 13.72 -12.86
C ALA A 114 1.54 13.35 -12.87
N TYR A 115 1.13 12.42 -11.99
CA TYR A 115 -0.26 11.99 -11.88
C TYR A 115 -1.21 13.15 -11.52
N GLU A 116 -0.80 14.05 -10.63
CA GLU A 116 -1.61 15.21 -10.24
C GLU A 116 -1.91 16.15 -11.39
N LYS A 117 -1.01 16.23 -12.38
CA LYS A 117 -1.16 17.09 -13.59
C LYS A 117 -2.00 16.45 -14.69
N MET A 118 -2.36 15.17 -14.55
CA MET A 118 -3.16 14.45 -15.55
C MET A 118 -4.63 14.86 -15.49
N THR A 119 -5.29 14.86 -16.66
CA THR A 119 -6.74 14.98 -16.74
C THR A 119 -7.43 13.70 -16.21
N PRO A 120 -8.73 13.77 -15.85
CA PRO A 120 -9.47 12.58 -15.41
C PRO A 120 -9.36 11.41 -16.41
N GLU A 121 -9.42 11.68 -17.70
CA GLU A 121 -9.33 10.68 -18.77
C GLU A 121 -7.94 10.03 -18.81
N GLN A 122 -6.89 10.82 -18.58
CA GLN A 122 -5.51 10.31 -18.54
C GLN A 122 -5.22 9.48 -17.29
N LYS A 123 -5.98 9.69 -16.20
CA LYS A 123 -5.88 8.92 -14.95
C LYS A 123 -6.56 7.57 -15.02
N GLU A 124 -7.43 7.36 -16.00
CA GLU A 124 -8.17 6.10 -16.13
C GLU A 124 -7.20 4.90 -16.18
N GLY A 125 -7.42 3.93 -15.33
CA GLY A 125 -6.59 2.73 -15.20
C GLY A 125 -5.21 2.94 -14.58
N LYS A 126 -4.81 4.18 -14.26
CA LYS A 126 -3.51 4.50 -13.65
C LYS A 126 -3.64 4.79 -12.18
N PHE A 127 -2.52 4.67 -11.48
CA PHE A 127 -2.45 4.97 -10.04
C PHE A 127 -1.14 5.71 -9.69
N PRO A 128 -1.18 6.59 -8.68
CA PRO A 128 0.00 7.32 -8.25
C PRO A 128 0.96 6.42 -7.47
N ILE A 129 2.27 6.62 -7.70
CA ILE A 129 3.36 6.02 -6.95
C ILE A 129 4.29 7.10 -6.39
N GLY A 130 4.99 6.77 -5.31
CA GLY A 130 5.83 7.68 -4.54
C GLY A 130 5.27 7.89 -3.14
N VAL A 131 5.70 8.94 -2.48
CA VAL A 131 5.14 9.35 -1.19
C VAL A 131 3.82 10.06 -1.44
N LEU A 132 2.72 9.43 -1.01
CA LEU A 132 1.36 9.92 -1.23
C LEU A 132 0.88 10.85 -0.11
N TYR A 133 1.41 10.64 1.10
CA TYR A 133 1.10 11.45 2.26
C TYR A 133 2.26 11.46 3.24
N LYS A 134 2.57 12.61 3.79
CA LYS A 134 3.56 12.75 4.86
C LYS A 134 3.17 13.92 5.75
N THR A 135 3.14 13.67 7.05
CA THR A 135 2.90 14.69 8.08
C THR A 135 3.72 14.38 9.32
N GLU A 136 3.78 15.31 10.24
CA GLU A 136 4.41 15.12 11.54
C GLU A 136 3.34 14.99 12.61
N ALA A 137 3.56 14.07 13.55
CA ALA A 137 2.73 13.88 14.73
C ALA A 137 3.61 13.41 15.90
N PRO A 138 3.18 13.59 17.16
CA PRO A 138 3.88 13.02 18.29
C PRO A 138 4.03 11.51 18.14
N GLU A 139 5.27 11.03 18.22
CA GLU A 139 5.57 9.61 18.17
C GLU A 139 5.18 8.95 19.49
N TYR A 140 4.59 7.75 19.41
CA TYR A 140 4.00 7.06 20.56
C TYR A 140 5.03 6.77 21.67
N ALA A 141 6.20 6.23 21.33
CA ALA A 141 7.21 5.86 22.31
C ALA A 141 7.74 7.09 23.05
N ALA A 142 8.07 8.16 22.30
CA ALA A 142 8.52 9.42 22.87
C ALA A 142 7.45 10.10 23.76
N ALA A 143 6.16 9.94 23.41
CA ALA A 143 5.07 10.43 24.24
C ALA A 143 4.89 9.57 25.51
N TYR A 144 5.06 8.26 25.40
CA TYR A 144 4.94 7.34 26.52
C TYR A 144 6.08 7.45 27.51
N ASP A 145 7.32 7.71 27.05
CA ASP A 145 8.47 7.95 27.90
C ASP A 145 8.23 9.11 28.87
N LYS A 146 7.57 10.19 28.43
CA LYS A 146 7.17 11.29 29.32
C LYS A 146 6.21 10.85 30.42
N ILE A 147 5.33 9.88 30.16
CA ILE A 147 4.45 9.32 31.18
C ILE A 147 5.25 8.49 32.19
N ILE A 148 6.23 7.74 31.72
CA ILE A 148 7.15 6.95 32.58
C ILE A 148 7.92 7.91 33.50
N GLU A 149 8.51 8.96 32.97
CA GLU A 149 9.23 9.99 33.75
C GLU A 149 8.34 10.62 34.83
N GLN A 150 7.12 11.00 34.50
CA GLN A 150 6.15 11.53 35.45
C GLN A 150 5.78 10.54 36.56
N ALA A 151 5.63 9.27 36.22
CA ALA A 151 5.33 8.20 37.19
C ALA A 151 6.51 7.94 38.15
N GLN A 152 7.74 8.00 37.65
CA GLN A 152 8.97 7.86 38.45
C GLN A 152 9.20 9.05 39.38
N ALA A 153 8.99 10.28 38.88
CA ALA A 153 9.11 11.49 39.70
C ALA A 153 8.13 11.49 40.91
N LYS A 154 6.90 11.00 40.72
CA LYS A 154 5.93 10.86 41.83
C LYS A 154 6.31 9.78 42.86
N LYS A 155 7.10 8.76 42.48
CA LYS A 155 7.61 7.77 43.42
C LYS A 155 8.76 8.26 44.28
N GLY A 156 9.59 9.15 43.75
CA GLY A 156 10.73 9.74 44.48
C GLY A 156 10.33 10.85 45.47
N ALA A 157 9.06 11.32 45.40
CA ALA A 157 8.52 12.38 46.26
C ALA A 157 7.77 11.85 47.52
N LYS A 158 7.75 10.54 47.72
CA LYS A 158 7.26 9.86 48.96
C LYS A 158 8.41 9.30 49.75
#